data_d6592746c814220b7a26ac78eb9134f3
#
_entry.id   d6592746c814220b7a26ac78eb9134f3
#
_cell.length_a   1.000
_cell.length_b   1.000
_cell.length_c   1.000
_cell.angle_alpha   90.00
_cell.angle_beta   90.00
_cell.angle_gamma   90.00
#
_symmetry.space_group_name_H-M   'P 1'
#
loop_
_entity.id
_entity.type
_entity.pdbx_description
1 polymer ?
#
loop_
_entity_poly.entity_id
_entity_poly.type
_entity_poly.pdbx_seq_one_letter_code
_entity_poly.pdbx_strand_id
1 'polypeptide(L)'
;MTLFTLCASLRLNIYVSCIYVPVLMSLYLTGGMKVKADRDESSPYAAMLASQDVAVRCKELGITALHIKLRATGGNKTKTPGPGAQAALRALARSGMKIGRIEDVTPVPTDSTRRKGGRRGRRL
;
A
#
# COMPACT_ATOMS: atom_id res chain seq x y z
N MET A 1 -19.21 -9.63 -9.03
CA MET A 1 -18.00 -8.84 -9.25
C MET A 1 -17.51 -8.39 -7.87
N THR A 2 -16.52 -9.09 -7.34
CA THR A 2 -16.00 -8.85 -5.99
C THR A 2 -14.99 -7.72 -6.03
N LEU A 3 -15.32 -6.63 -5.35
CA LEU A 3 -14.48 -5.44 -5.27
C LEU A 3 -13.58 -5.53 -4.04
N PHE A 4 -12.29 -5.44 -4.24
CA PHE A 4 -11.29 -5.45 -3.16
C PHE A 4 -10.58 -4.11 -3.08
N THR A 5 -10.31 -3.68 -1.87
CA THR A 5 -9.58 -2.44 -1.63
C THR A 5 -8.18 -2.78 -1.11
N LEU A 6 -7.17 -2.39 -1.85
CA LEU A 6 -5.77 -2.48 -1.46
C LEU A 6 -5.31 -1.11 -0.94
N CYS A 7 -4.85 -1.04 0.29
CA CYS A 7 -4.26 0.19 0.83
C CYS A 7 -2.74 -0.01 1.02
N ALA A 8 -1.92 0.74 0.28
CA ALA A 8 -0.48 0.73 0.42
C ALA A 8 -0.03 1.97 1.20
N SER A 9 0.55 1.78 2.37
CA SER A 9 1.12 2.83 3.21
C SER A 9 2.65 2.92 3.05
N LEU A 10 3.24 4.05 3.44
CA LEU A 10 4.68 4.37 3.33
C LEU A 10 5.62 3.37 4.02
N ARG A 11 5.14 2.56 4.94
CA ARG A 11 5.88 1.44 5.55
C ARG A 11 5.55 0.11 4.89
N LEU A 12 5.33 0.10 3.58
CA LEU A 12 5.06 -1.10 2.78
C LEU A 12 4.08 -2.10 3.43
N ASN A 13 3.13 -1.56 4.19
CA ASN A 13 2.02 -2.34 4.70
C ASN A 13 0.96 -2.40 3.61
N ILE A 14 0.85 -3.53 2.97
CA ILE A 14 -0.17 -3.78 1.96
C ILE A 14 -1.37 -4.38 2.69
N TYR A 15 -2.41 -3.59 2.86
CA TYR A 15 -3.68 -4.08 3.38
C TYR A 15 -4.59 -4.45 2.23
N VAL A 16 -4.99 -5.69 2.19
CA VAL A 16 -6.07 -6.13 1.30
C VAL A 16 -7.28 -6.40 2.17
N SER A 17 -8.24 -5.49 2.16
CA SER A 17 -9.52 -5.74 2.78
C SER A 17 -10.55 -6.13 1.73
N CYS A 18 -11.13 -7.30 1.90
CA CYS A 18 -12.26 -7.75 1.10
C CYS A 18 -13.55 -7.41 1.84
N ILE A 19 -14.35 -6.53 1.25
CA ILE A 19 -15.71 -6.31 1.71
C ILE A 19 -16.63 -7.12 0.79
N TYR A 20 -16.75 -8.40 1.08
CA TYR A 20 -17.78 -9.26 0.54
C TYR A 20 -18.58 -9.81 1.71
N VAL A 21 -19.86 -9.48 1.77
CA VAL A 21 -20.80 -10.12 2.69
C VAL A 21 -21.02 -11.55 2.16
N PRO A 22 -20.66 -12.63 2.87
CA PRO A 22 -20.67 -12.80 4.32
C PRO A 22 -19.29 -12.98 4.99
N VAL A 23 -18.16 -12.88 4.30
CA VAL A 23 -16.85 -13.15 4.90
C VAL A 23 -15.94 -11.93 4.80
N LEU A 24 -15.72 -11.27 5.92
CA LEU A 24 -14.70 -10.24 6.05
C LEU A 24 -13.32 -10.91 6.14
N MET A 25 -12.64 -11.06 5.02
CA MET A 25 -11.26 -11.53 4.97
C MET A 25 -10.31 -10.34 4.87
N SER A 26 -9.45 -10.18 5.86
CA SER A 26 -8.36 -9.21 5.82
C SER A 26 -7.03 -9.92 5.65
N LEU A 27 -6.31 -9.63 4.58
CA LEU A 27 -4.95 -10.07 4.34
C LEU A 27 -3.99 -8.93 4.63
N TYR A 28 -3.07 -9.15 5.54
CA TYR A 28 -2.05 -8.19 5.93
C TYR A 28 -0.67 -8.71 5.55
N LEU A 29 0.05 -7.98 4.73
CA LEU A 29 1.41 -8.29 4.32
C LEU A 29 2.30 -7.05 4.43
N THR A 30 3.49 -7.24 4.95
CA THR A 30 4.52 -6.19 5.07
C THR A 30 5.76 -6.57 4.27
N GLY A 31 6.50 -5.56 3.78
CA GLY A 31 7.77 -5.79 3.11
C GLY A 31 8.79 -6.54 3.97
N GLY A 32 8.80 -6.27 5.28
CA GLY A 32 9.68 -6.94 6.24
C GLY A 32 9.44 -8.45 6.39
N MET A 33 8.27 -8.96 6.00
CA MET A 33 8.01 -10.41 5.98
C MET A 33 8.77 -11.14 4.86
N LYS A 34 9.23 -10.41 3.84
CA LYS A 34 9.90 -10.97 2.65
C LYS A 34 11.39 -10.71 2.60
N VAL A 35 11.87 -9.72 3.30
CA VAL A 35 13.26 -9.30 3.30
C VAL A 35 13.82 -9.40 4.71
N LYS A 36 15.01 -10.02 4.85
CA LYS A 36 15.65 -10.24 6.15
C LYS A 36 16.37 -8.99 6.68
N ALA A 37 16.75 -8.06 5.80
CA ALA A 37 17.49 -6.87 6.17
C ALA A 37 16.55 -5.70 6.42
N ASP A 38 16.59 -5.10 7.59
CA ASP A 38 15.77 -3.94 7.98
C ASP A 38 15.95 -2.76 7.01
N ARG A 39 17.16 -2.60 6.48
CA ARG A 39 17.48 -1.56 5.50
C ARG A 39 16.67 -1.69 4.22
N ASP A 40 16.40 -2.91 3.79
CA ASP A 40 15.74 -3.20 2.52
C ASP A 40 14.21 -3.38 2.67
N GLU A 41 13.68 -3.28 3.88
CA GLU A 41 12.25 -3.40 4.17
C GLU A 41 11.40 -2.39 3.37
N SER A 42 11.92 -1.18 3.18
CA SER A 42 11.26 -0.11 2.41
C SER A 42 11.60 -0.10 0.92
N SER A 43 12.32 -1.11 0.43
CA SER A 43 12.75 -1.17 -0.97
C SER A 43 11.58 -1.49 -1.92
N PRO A 44 11.66 -1.02 -3.18
CA PRO A 44 10.68 -1.42 -4.21
C PRO A 44 10.66 -2.92 -4.46
N TYR A 45 11.78 -3.60 -4.25
CA TYR A 45 11.90 -5.04 -4.38
C TYR A 45 11.03 -5.79 -3.35
N ALA A 46 11.09 -5.39 -2.08
CA ALA A 46 10.26 -5.96 -1.04
C ALA A 46 8.75 -5.77 -1.33
N ALA A 47 8.37 -4.60 -1.85
CA ALA A 47 7.01 -4.32 -2.27
C ALA A 47 6.55 -5.23 -3.42
N MET A 48 7.43 -5.50 -4.38
CA MET A 48 7.15 -6.42 -5.48
C MET A 48 6.89 -7.84 -4.98
N LEU A 49 7.75 -8.36 -4.11
CA LEU A 49 7.59 -9.71 -3.54
C LEU A 49 6.30 -9.84 -2.72
N ALA A 50 6.02 -8.87 -1.85
CA ALA A 50 4.80 -8.86 -1.07
C ALA A 50 3.55 -8.84 -1.96
N SER A 51 3.57 -8.07 -3.04
CA SER A 51 2.45 -7.99 -3.99
C SER A 51 2.23 -9.28 -4.77
N GLN A 52 3.28 -10.02 -5.09
CA GLN A 52 3.17 -11.33 -5.72
C GLN A 52 2.46 -12.32 -4.78
N ASP A 53 2.80 -12.33 -3.51
CA ASP A 53 2.14 -13.19 -2.51
C ASP A 53 0.66 -12.82 -2.33
N VAL A 54 0.36 -11.51 -2.29
CA VAL A 54 -1.03 -11.04 -2.27
C VAL A 54 -1.80 -11.59 -3.46
N ALA A 55 -1.22 -11.51 -4.66
CA ALA A 55 -1.86 -11.99 -5.88
C ALA A 55 -2.13 -13.50 -5.84
N VAL A 56 -1.19 -14.29 -5.33
CA VAL A 56 -1.37 -15.75 -5.16
C VAL A 56 -2.54 -16.04 -4.22
N ARG A 57 -2.55 -15.44 -3.04
CA ARG A 57 -3.61 -15.65 -2.06
C ARG A 57 -4.98 -15.14 -2.54
N CYS A 58 -5.01 -14.02 -3.25
CA CYS A 58 -6.24 -13.54 -3.86
C CYS A 58 -6.80 -14.53 -4.88
N LYS A 59 -5.94 -15.15 -5.70
CA LYS A 59 -6.34 -16.18 -6.66
C LYS A 59 -6.88 -17.44 -5.98
N GLU A 60 -6.26 -17.88 -4.89
CA GLU A 60 -6.73 -19.01 -4.08
C GLU A 60 -8.14 -18.76 -3.52
N LEU A 61 -8.45 -17.51 -3.19
CA LEU A 61 -9.78 -17.09 -2.72
C LEU A 61 -10.78 -16.83 -3.87
N GLY A 62 -10.37 -17.02 -5.12
CA GLY A 62 -11.23 -16.78 -6.28
C GLY A 62 -11.40 -15.31 -6.67
N ILE A 63 -10.52 -14.42 -6.18
CA ILE A 63 -10.57 -12.99 -6.46
C ILE A 63 -9.84 -12.70 -7.76
N THR A 64 -10.52 -12.08 -8.71
CA THR A 64 -9.98 -11.78 -10.03
C THR A 64 -9.73 -10.30 -10.30
N ALA A 65 -10.39 -9.42 -9.56
CA ALA A 65 -10.32 -7.98 -9.76
C ALA A 65 -10.12 -7.22 -8.45
N LEU A 66 -9.36 -6.12 -8.49
CA LEU A 66 -9.03 -5.30 -7.33
C LEU A 66 -9.29 -3.81 -7.60
N HIS A 67 -9.80 -3.11 -6.60
CA HIS A 67 -9.70 -1.66 -6.51
C HIS A 67 -8.56 -1.30 -5.58
N ILE A 68 -7.74 -0.34 -5.97
CA ILE A 68 -6.52 0.00 -5.27
C ILE A 68 -6.66 1.39 -4.66
N LYS A 69 -6.38 1.50 -3.36
CA LYS A 69 -6.28 2.75 -2.65
C LYS A 69 -4.83 2.95 -2.20
N LEU A 70 -4.19 3.98 -2.73
CA LEU A 70 -2.86 4.39 -2.33
C LEU A 70 -2.95 5.40 -1.20
N ARG A 71 -2.09 5.27 -0.22
CA ARG A 71 -2.03 6.20 0.90
C ARG A 71 -0.59 6.51 1.26
N ALA A 72 -0.23 7.79 1.19
CA ALA A 72 0.99 8.32 1.79
C ALA A 72 0.78 8.63 3.29
N THR A 73 1.81 9.08 3.98
CA THR A 73 1.71 9.44 5.40
C THR A 73 0.72 10.57 5.62
N GLY A 74 0.71 11.55 4.73
CA GLY A 74 -0.21 12.69 4.80
C GLY A 74 0.02 13.64 5.98
N GLY A 75 -0.96 14.45 6.28
CA GLY A 75 -0.84 15.46 7.32
C GLY A 75 0.27 16.45 7.01
N ASN A 76 1.14 16.72 7.97
CA ASN A 76 2.31 17.59 7.81
C ASN A 76 3.55 16.88 7.24
N LYS A 77 3.44 15.60 6.93
CA LYS A 77 4.50 14.77 6.39
C LYS A 77 4.37 14.67 4.86
N THR A 78 4.94 13.63 4.30
CA THR A 78 4.95 13.39 2.85
C THR A 78 3.53 13.13 2.33
N LYS A 79 3.15 13.85 1.28
CA LYS A 79 1.84 13.72 0.62
C LYS A 79 1.86 12.77 -0.57
N THR A 80 3.05 12.45 -1.08
CA THR A 80 3.22 11.57 -2.23
C THR A 80 3.51 10.13 -1.81
N PRO A 81 2.92 9.12 -2.46
CA PRO A 81 3.27 7.71 -2.24
C PRO A 81 4.75 7.45 -2.55
N GLY A 82 5.34 6.51 -1.83
CA GLY A 82 6.73 6.11 -2.05
C GLY A 82 6.93 5.26 -3.30
N PRO A 83 8.21 4.96 -3.65
CA PRO A 83 8.55 4.17 -4.85
C PRO A 83 8.01 2.74 -4.80
N GLY A 84 7.81 2.18 -3.61
CA GLY A 84 7.24 0.86 -3.43
C GLY A 84 5.81 0.71 -3.94
N ALA A 85 5.01 1.78 -3.93
CA ALA A 85 3.64 1.76 -4.42
C ALA A 85 3.58 1.42 -5.91
N GLN A 86 4.44 2.03 -6.72
CA GLN A 86 4.50 1.74 -8.16
C GLN A 86 4.97 0.31 -8.45
N ALA A 87 5.98 -0.16 -7.71
CA ALA A 87 6.47 -1.53 -7.85
C ALA A 87 5.39 -2.56 -7.50
N ALA A 88 4.63 -2.31 -6.44
CA ALA A 88 3.50 -3.15 -6.03
C ALA A 88 2.41 -3.20 -7.11
N LEU A 89 2.00 -2.07 -7.67
CA LEU A 89 1.01 -2.00 -8.73
C LEU A 89 1.43 -2.79 -9.98
N ARG A 90 2.68 -2.61 -10.41
CA ARG A 90 3.24 -3.34 -11.55
C ARG A 90 3.26 -4.84 -11.32
N ALA A 91 3.63 -5.27 -10.12
CA ALA A 91 3.65 -6.69 -9.75
C ALA A 91 2.25 -7.31 -9.78
N LEU A 92 1.24 -6.62 -9.25
CA LEU A 92 -0.16 -7.07 -9.30
C LEU A 92 -0.67 -7.18 -10.75
N ALA A 93 -0.39 -6.19 -11.58
CA ALA A 93 -0.76 -6.23 -13.00
C ALA A 93 -0.11 -7.39 -13.74
N ARG A 94 1.19 -7.62 -13.51
CA ARG A 94 1.93 -8.75 -14.11
C ARG A 94 1.43 -10.11 -13.63
N SER A 95 0.92 -10.18 -12.41
CA SER A 95 0.33 -11.42 -11.87
C SER A 95 -1.04 -11.77 -12.50
N GLY A 96 -1.53 -10.96 -13.43
CA GLY A 96 -2.80 -11.20 -14.13
C GLY A 96 -4.04 -10.79 -13.35
N MET A 97 -3.90 -9.99 -12.29
CA MET A 97 -5.03 -9.41 -11.57
C MET A 97 -5.62 -8.24 -12.37
N LYS A 98 -6.95 -8.20 -12.49
CA LYS A 98 -7.62 -7.06 -13.12
C LYS A 98 -7.66 -5.89 -12.15
N ILE A 99 -7.07 -4.77 -12.55
CA ILE A 99 -7.09 -3.53 -11.78
C ILE A 99 -8.27 -2.68 -12.27
N GLY A 100 -9.19 -2.36 -11.38
CA GLY A 100 -10.32 -1.51 -11.69
C GLY A 100 -9.96 -0.04 -11.46
N ARG A 101 -10.28 0.49 -10.29
CA ARG A 101 -10.05 1.89 -9.95
C ARG A 101 -8.81 2.04 -9.06
N ILE A 102 -8.01 3.06 -9.33
CA ILE A 102 -6.87 3.46 -8.50
C ILE A 102 -7.19 4.83 -7.92
N GLU A 103 -7.21 4.93 -6.60
CA GLU A 103 -7.50 6.17 -5.88
C GLU A 103 -6.34 6.53 -4.94
N ASP A 104 -6.05 7.81 -4.84
CA ASP A 104 -5.18 8.34 -3.80
C ASP A 104 -6.06 8.81 -2.61
N VAL A 105 -5.90 8.14 -1.48
CA VAL A 105 -6.65 8.42 -0.23
C VAL A 105 -5.73 9.02 0.84
N THR A 106 -4.68 9.69 0.45
CA THR A 106 -3.76 10.36 1.37
C THR A 106 -4.50 11.45 2.15
N PRO A 107 -4.45 11.45 3.50
CA PRO A 107 -5.10 12.47 4.30
C PRO A 107 -4.40 13.82 4.10
N VAL A 108 -5.09 14.76 3.48
CA VAL A 108 -4.64 16.14 3.32
C VAL A 108 -5.34 17.00 4.37
N PRO A 109 -4.61 17.71 5.25
CA PRO A 109 -5.21 18.57 6.25
C PRO A 109 -5.86 19.77 5.57
N THR A 110 -7.01 20.19 6.08
CA THR A 110 -7.68 21.43 5.65
C THR A 110 -6.97 22.67 6.16
N ASP A 111 -6.25 22.51 7.29
CA ASP A 111 -5.42 23.57 7.88
C ASP A 111 -3.99 23.06 8.09
N SER A 112 -2.99 23.91 7.85
CA SER A 112 -1.59 23.50 7.97
C SER A 112 -1.11 23.66 9.41
N THR A 113 -1.02 22.55 10.13
CA THR A 113 -0.32 22.53 11.41
C THR A 113 1.20 22.56 11.18
N ARG A 114 1.92 23.15 12.15
CA ARG A 114 3.36 23.32 12.05
C ARG A 114 4.10 21.97 12.03
N ARG A 115 5.06 21.85 11.15
CA ARG A 115 5.93 20.66 11.06
C ARG A 115 6.77 20.50 12.32
N LYS A 116 7.02 19.26 12.75
CA LYS A 116 7.96 18.92 13.84
C LYS A 116 9.35 19.47 13.49
N GLY A 117 10.02 20.09 14.42
CA GLY A 117 11.37 20.65 14.24
C GLY A 117 11.56 22.06 14.80
N GLY A 118 10.59 22.60 15.54
CA GLY A 118 10.65 23.90 16.19
C GLY A 118 10.54 25.08 15.21
N ARG A 119 10.80 26.30 15.70
CA ARG A 119 10.67 27.56 14.94
C ARG A 119 11.62 27.63 13.75
N ARG A 120 12.86 27.11 13.89
CA ARG A 120 13.92 27.20 12.88
C ARG A 120 13.92 26.01 11.90
N GLY A 121 13.01 25.04 12.09
CA GLY A 121 12.98 23.83 11.30
C GLY A 121 14.13 22.87 11.64
N ARG A 122 14.29 21.81 10.85
CA ARG A 122 15.40 20.87 10.98
C ARG A 122 16.66 21.48 10.38
N ARG A 123 17.64 21.74 11.24
CA ARG A 123 19.00 22.04 10.77
C ARG A 123 19.76 20.73 10.53
N LEU A 124 20.34 20.63 9.38
CA LEU A 124 21.27 19.57 9.01
C LEU A 124 22.68 19.98 9.42
#